data_a1b0f9b6c45ab5d36daababcda501109
#
_entry.id   a1b0f9b6c45ab5d36daababcda501109
#
_cell.length_a   1.000
_cell.length_b   1.000
_cell.length_c   1.000
_cell.angle_alpha   90.00
_cell.angle_beta   90.00
_cell.angle_gamma   90.00
#
_symmetry.space_group_name_H-M   'P 1'
#
loop_
_entity.id
_entity.type
_entity.pdbx_description
1 polymer ?
#
loop_
_entity_poly.entity_id
_entity_poly.type
_entity_poly.pdbx_seq_one_letter_code
_entity_poly.pdbx_strand_id
1 'polypeptide(L)'
;GVKTIVAATESGHTAKMISKYRPDADILAVTFDERTKRGLMLNWGVYPTVTEKPTTTDEMFELATKKAVELGFAKEGDLILITAGVPVGERGTTNVMKVQLIGSKLVEGQGVGSRSVVANAVVAKTAEEAIANAKDGMVLVVPTTDKEFMPAIEKASALVVEDGGLTS
;
A
#
# COMPACT_ATOMS: atom_id res chain seq x y z
N GLY A 1 -1.52 -15.07 0.73
CA GLY A 1 -0.11 -14.69 0.99
C GLY A 1 0.37 -13.70 -0.07
N VAL A 2 1.51 -13.08 0.17
CA VAL A 2 2.17 -12.19 -0.80
C VAL A 2 2.67 -13.02 -1.99
N LYS A 3 2.29 -12.63 -3.21
CA LYS A 3 2.71 -13.30 -4.46
C LYS A 3 3.83 -12.56 -5.18
N THR A 4 4.10 -11.32 -4.81
CA THR A 4 5.09 -10.47 -5.46
C THR A 4 5.95 -9.75 -4.42
N ILE A 5 7.26 -9.86 -4.58
CA ILE A 5 8.26 -9.12 -3.83
C ILE A 5 8.84 -8.07 -4.77
N VAL A 6 8.65 -6.79 -4.46
CA VAL A 6 9.25 -5.69 -5.22
C VAL A 6 10.56 -5.28 -4.54
N ALA A 7 11.67 -5.54 -5.20
CA ALA A 7 12.99 -5.16 -4.73
C ALA A 7 13.43 -3.86 -5.41
N ALA A 8 13.31 -2.71 -4.70
CA ALA A 8 13.87 -1.45 -5.15
C ALA A 8 15.37 -1.45 -4.88
N THR A 9 16.18 -1.52 -5.93
CA THR A 9 17.61 -1.77 -5.82
C THR A 9 18.43 -0.98 -6.85
N GLU A 10 19.48 -0.32 -6.42
CA GLU A 10 20.39 0.39 -7.30
C GLU A 10 21.38 -0.58 -7.98
N SER A 11 21.99 -1.47 -7.18
CA SER A 11 23.04 -2.39 -7.64
C SER A 11 22.54 -3.78 -8.03
N GLY A 12 21.27 -4.08 -7.80
CA GLY A 12 20.71 -5.41 -7.97
C GLY A 12 21.01 -6.40 -6.84
N HIS A 13 21.76 -5.99 -5.82
CA HIS A 13 22.22 -6.89 -4.75
C HIS A 13 21.04 -7.52 -4.01
N THR A 14 20.07 -6.72 -3.59
CA THR A 14 18.87 -7.20 -2.86
C THR A 14 18.10 -8.24 -3.66
N ALA A 15 17.82 -7.95 -4.95
CA ALA A 15 17.10 -8.89 -5.81
C ALA A 15 17.86 -10.22 -5.98
N LYS A 16 19.19 -10.16 -6.14
CA LYS A 16 20.05 -11.36 -6.22
C LYS A 16 20.03 -12.18 -4.93
N MET A 17 20.06 -11.50 -3.78
CA MET A 17 20.01 -12.18 -2.49
C MET A 17 18.66 -12.86 -2.26
N ILE A 18 17.53 -12.19 -2.56
CA ILE A 18 16.21 -12.81 -2.46
C ILE A 18 16.10 -14.01 -3.40
N SER A 19 16.58 -13.88 -4.63
CA SER A 19 16.58 -14.96 -5.64
C SER A 19 17.25 -16.24 -5.18
N LYS A 20 18.32 -16.15 -4.36
CA LYS A 20 19.01 -17.32 -3.80
C LYS A 20 18.13 -18.20 -2.93
N TYR A 21 17.15 -17.61 -2.26
CA TYR A 21 16.22 -18.35 -1.39
C TYR A 21 15.05 -18.95 -2.13
N ARG A 22 14.92 -18.67 -3.44
CA ARG A 22 13.85 -19.20 -4.31
C ARG A 22 12.46 -19.12 -3.69
N PRO A 23 11.99 -17.91 -3.31
CA PRO A 23 10.64 -17.77 -2.77
C PRO A 23 9.58 -18.19 -3.81
N ASP A 24 8.41 -18.63 -3.35
CA ASP A 24 7.27 -18.91 -4.22
C ASP A 24 6.68 -17.62 -4.86
N ALA A 25 7.12 -16.46 -4.41
CA ALA A 25 6.71 -15.16 -4.94
C ALA A 25 7.65 -14.70 -6.08
N ASP A 26 7.09 -14.06 -7.09
CA ASP A 26 7.86 -13.39 -8.15
C ASP A 26 8.66 -12.21 -7.58
N ILE A 27 9.88 -12.02 -8.06
CA ILE A 27 10.76 -10.93 -7.63
C ILE A 27 10.81 -9.88 -8.72
N LEU A 28 10.03 -8.81 -8.57
CA LEU A 28 10.10 -7.64 -9.43
C LEU A 28 11.24 -6.72 -8.95
N ALA A 29 12.33 -6.69 -9.68
CA ALA A 29 13.46 -5.82 -9.35
C ALA A 29 13.28 -4.46 -10.07
N VAL A 30 13.04 -3.41 -9.27
CA VAL A 30 12.93 -2.03 -9.78
C VAL A 30 14.26 -1.34 -9.58
N THR A 31 14.89 -0.94 -10.68
CA THR A 31 16.18 -0.22 -10.68
C THR A 31 16.08 1.01 -11.58
N PHE A 32 17.07 1.90 -11.50
CA PHE A 32 17.18 3.09 -12.36
C PHE A 32 18.41 3.02 -13.28
N ASP A 33 19.02 1.83 -13.38
CA ASP A 33 20.20 1.59 -14.23
C ASP A 33 19.97 0.41 -15.19
N GLU A 34 20.07 0.66 -16.48
CA GLU A 34 19.90 -0.33 -17.52
C GLU A 34 20.95 -1.47 -17.47
N ARG A 35 22.16 -1.18 -16.99
CA ARG A 35 23.20 -2.20 -16.82
C ARG A 35 22.84 -3.17 -15.70
N THR A 36 22.35 -2.63 -14.60
CA THR A 36 21.85 -3.43 -13.47
C THR A 36 20.68 -4.30 -13.90
N LYS A 37 19.70 -3.74 -14.64
CA LYS A 37 18.59 -4.50 -15.22
C LYS A 37 19.09 -5.69 -16.03
N ARG A 38 19.97 -5.46 -17.00
CA ARG A 38 20.53 -6.55 -17.83
C ARG A 38 21.23 -7.62 -16.98
N GLY A 39 22.00 -7.21 -15.98
CA GLY A 39 22.68 -8.13 -15.08
C GLY A 39 21.76 -8.99 -14.21
N LEU A 40 20.53 -8.55 -13.97
CA LEU A 40 19.54 -9.27 -13.19
C LEU A 40 18.74 -10.30 -13.99
N MET A 41 18.69 -10.19 -15.31
CA MET A 41 17.89 -11.08 -16.18
C MET A 41 18.28 -12.56 -16.06
N LEU A 42 19.48 -12.88 -15.59
CA LEU A 42 19.96 -14.26 -15.43
C LEU A 42 19.70 -14.83 -14.03
N ASN A 43 19.03 -14.09 -13.15
CA ASN A 43 18.74 -14.55 -11.80
C ASN A 43 17.37 -15.22 -11.73
N TRP A 44 17.29 -16.31 -11.02
CA TRP A 44 16.08 -17.10 -10.87
C TRP A 44 14.93 -16.28 -10.28
N GLY A 45 13.77 -16.33 -10.93
CA GLY A 45 12.54 -15.67 -10.46
C GLY A 45 12.61 -14.14 -10.42
N VAL A 46 13.63 -13.51 -11.03
CA VAL A 46 13.80 -12.05 -11.04
C VAL A 46 13.34 -11.48 -12.38
N TYR A 47 12.43 -10.53 -12.31
CA TYR A 47 11.90 -9.75 -13.43
C TYR A 47 12.35 -8.30 -13.27
N PRO A 48 13.45 -7.89 -13.93
CA PRO A 48 13.98 -6.56 -13.75
C PRO A 48 13.30 -5.53 -14.64
N THR A 49 13.02 -4.36 -14.08
CA THR A 49 12.51 -3.19 -14.80
C THR A 49 13.29 -1.93 -14.43
N VAL A 50 13.27 -0.95 -15.32
CA VAL A 50 13.90 0.37 -15.07
C VAL A 50 12.82 1.42 -14.86
N THR A 51 13.09 2.34 -13.94
CA THR A 51 12.31 3.54 -13.70
C THR A 51 13.23 4.75 -13.53
N GLU A 52 12.66 5.93 -13.46
CA GLU A 52 13.38 7.12 -13.03
C GLU A 52 13.87 6.97 -11.60
N LYS A 53 14.97 7.64 -11.27
CA LYS A 53 15.51 7.61 -9.90
C LYS A 53 14.61 8.42 -8.98
N PRO A 54 14.00 7.79 -7.95
CA PRO A 54 13.18 8.51 -7.00
C PRO A 54 14.04 9.46 -6.15
N THR A 55 13.45 10.57 -5.71
CA THR A 55 14.11 11.56 -4.88
C THR A 55 13.76 11.39 -3.40
N THR A 56 12.63 10.79 -3.11
CA THR A 56 12.13 10.53 -1.76
C THR A 56 11.78 9.07 -1.54
N THR A 57 11.68 8.68 -0.28
CA THR A 57 11.25 7.32 0.11
C THR A 57 9.80 7.04 -0.32
N ASP A 58 8.92 8.03 -0.20
CA ASP A 58 7.51 7.88 -0.59
C ASP A 58 7.37 7.70 -2.10
N GLU A 59 8.07 8.53 -2.89
CA GLU A 59 8.13 8.39 -4.35
C GLU A 59 8.64 6.99 -4.77
N MET A 60 9.63 6.46 -4.06
CA MET A 60 10.13 5.11 -4.31
C MET A 60 9.05 4.03 -4.08
N PHE A 61 8.27 4.13 -2.99
CA PHE A 61 7.17 3.20 -2.74
C PHE A 61 6.06 3.31 -3.78
N GLU A 62 5.73 4.53 -4.21
CA GLU A 62 4.75 4.78 -5.27
C GLU A 62 5.21 4.19 -6.61
N LEU A 63 6.45 4.44 -7.01
CA LEU A 63 7.04 3.88 -8.24
C LEU A 63 7.09 2.35 -8.21
N ALA A 64 7.47 1.76 -7.07
CA ALA A 64 7.49 0.31 -6.89
C ALA A 64 6.08 -0.30 -7.04
N THR A 65 5.10 0.31 -6.41
CA THR A 65 3.69 -0.10 -6.49
C THR A 65 3.15 0.04 -7.91
N LYS A 66 3.39 1.19 -8.53
CA LYS A 66 2.97 1.47 -9.92
C LYS A 66 3.55 0.47 -10.90
N LYS A 67 4.85 0.16 -10.80
CA LYS A 67 5.52 -0.82 -11.67
C LYS A 67 4.97 -2.23 -11.49
N ALA A 68 4.65 -2.63 -10.26
CA ALA A 68 4.04 -3.94 -10.00
C ALA A 68 2.68 -4.08 -10.69
N VAL A 69 1.87 -3.04 -10.70
CA VAL A 69 0.56 -3.03 -11.37
C VAL A 69 0.70 -2.94 -12.88
N GLU A 70 1.51 -1.99 -13.40
CA GLU A 70 1.73 -1.80 -14.84
C GLU A 70 2.21 -3.08 -15.55
N LEU A 71 3.08 -3.83 -14.89
CA LEU A 71 3.68 -5.05 -15.46
C LEU A 71 2.87 -6.32 -15.15
N GLY A 72 1.73 -6.21 -14.48
CA GLY A 72 0.83 -7.31 -14.19
C GLY A 72 1.26 -8.25 -13.06
N PHE A 73 2.25 -7.83 -12.24
CA PHE A 73 2.67 -8.58 -11.06
C PHE A 73 1.73 -8.43 -9.87
N ALA A 74 0.88 -7.42 -9.88
CA ALA A 74 -0.13 -7.20 -8.86
C ALA A 74 -1.35 -6.50 -9.45
N LYS A 75 -2.51 -6.74 -8.87
CA LYS A 75 -3.78 -6.10 -9.20
C LYS A 75 -4.44 -5.58 -7.93
N GLU A 76 -5.50 -4.81 -8.09
CA GLU A 76 -6.31 -4.32 -6.98
C GLU A 76 -6.74 -5.46 -6.03
N GLY A 77 -6.54 -5.25 -4.73
CA GLY A 77 -6.78 -6.23 -3.68
C GLY A 77 -5.61 -7.15 -3.37
N ASP A 78 -4.54 -7.13 -4.16
CA ASP A 78 -3.34 -7.94 -3.89
C ASP A 78 -2.43 -7.27 -2.84
N LEU A 79 -1.72 -8.11 -2.07
CA LEU A 79 -0.65 -7.68 -1.18
C LEU A 79 0.69 -7.89 -1.87
N ILE A 80 1.52 -6.86 -1.90
CA ILE A 80 2.92 -6.93 -2.31
C ILE A 80 3.85 -6.65 -1.12
N LEU A 81 5.07 -7.19 -1.20
CA LEU A 81 6.13 -6.89 -0.26
C LEU A 81 7.17 -6.02 -0.96
N ILE A 82 7.40 -4.80 -0.48
CA ILE A 82 8.41 -3.90 -1.01
C ILE A 82 9.62 -3.92 -0.11
N THR A 83 10.81 -4.15 -0.67
CA THR A 83 12.09 -4.07 0.04
C THR A 83 12.94 -2.96 -0.56
N ALA A 84 13.56 -2.15 0.28
CA ALA A 84 14.35 -1.02 -0.17
C ALA A 84 15.43 -0.59 0.83
N GLY A 85 16.41 0.17 0.34
CA GLY A 85 17.34 0.93 1.18
C GLY A 85 16.88 2.38 1.32
N VAL A 86 16.75 2.85 2.54
CA VAL A 86 16.42 4.25 2.85
C VAL A 86 17.49 4.86 3.76
N PRO A 87 17.84 6.14 3.62
CA PRO A 87 17.36 7.07 2.60
C PRO A 87 17.77 6.69 1.17
N VAL A 88 16.98 7.16 0.20
CA VAL A 88 17.23 6.88 -1.23
C VAL A 88 18.57 7.48 -1.65
N GLY A 89 19.40 6.68 -2.34
CA GLY A 89 20.71 7.12 -2.84
C GLY A 89 21.90 6.69 -1.98
N GLU A 90 21.69 6.13 -0.80
CA GLU A 90 22.75 5.48 -0.04
C GLU A 90 22.94 4.03 -0.47
N ARG A 91 24.18 3.68 -0.86
CA ARG A 91 24.49 2.33 -1.33
C ARG A 91 24.65 1.34 -0.18
N GLY A 92 24.16 0.14 -0.36
CA GLY A 92 24.56 -1.03 0.43
C GLY A 92 23.65 -1.40 1.59
N THR A 93 22.52 -0.76 1.79
CA THR A 93 21.62 -1.10 2.90
C THR A 93 20.18 -1.34 2.42
N THR A 94 19.72 -2.60 2.50
CA THR A 94 18.27 -2.88 2.49
C THR A 94 17.84 -2.87 3.96
N ASN A 95 17.16 -1.81 4.37
CA ASN A 95 16.80 -1.58 5.78
C ASN A 95 15.30 -1.37 5.99
N VAL A 96 14.50 -1.42 4.91
CA VAL A 96 13.04 -1.30 4.97
C VAL A 96 12.40 -2.48 4.25
N MET A 97 11.38 -3.01 4.90
CA MET A 97 10.46 -4.00 4.35
C MET A 97 9.04 -3.53 4.65
N LYS A 98 8.25 -3.29 3.60
CA LYS A 98 6.87 -2.78 3.70
C LYS A 98 5.91 -3.72 2.99
N VAL A 99 4.88 -4.15 3.70
CA VAL A 99 3.72 -4.82 3.07
C VAL A 99 2.76 -3.74 2.60
N GLN A 100 2.41 -3.77 1.32
CA GLN A 100 1.54 -2.80 0.67
C GLN A 100 0.34 -3.52 0.06
N LEU A 101 -0.87 -3.07 0.42
CA LEU A 101 -2.09 -3.45 -0.28
C LEU A 101 -2.21 -2.62 -1.56
N ILE A 102 -2.45 -3.29 -2.69
CA ILE A 102 -2.74 -2.63 -3.96
C ILE A 102 -4.21 -2.23 -3.98
N GLY A 103 -4.47 -0.94 -4.07
CA GLY A 103 -5.81 -0.39 -4.16
C GLY A 103 -5.76 1.08 -4.56
N SER A 104 -6.81 1.56 -5.20
CA SER A 104 -7.00 2.99 -5.39
C SER A 104 -7.33 3.62 -4.04
N LYS A 105 -6.58 4.61 -3.65
CA LYS A 105 -6.91 5.45 -2.50
C LYS A 105 -8.15 6.26 -2.87
N LEU A 106 -9.31 5.83 -2.39
CA LEU A 106 -10.58 6.48 -2.71
C LEU A 106 -10.71 7.82 -1.99
N VAL A 107 -10.22 7.89 -0.75
CA VAL A 107 -10.29 9.08 0.10
C VAL A 107 -9.05 9.15 0.98
N GLU A 108 -8.55 10.33 1.20
CA GLU A 108 -7.50 10.63 2.16
C GLU A 108 -8.02 11.61 3.21
N GLY A 109 -7.70 11.35 4.47
CA GLY A 109 -8.12 12.18 5.59
C GLY A 109 -7.12 12.19 6.72
N GLN A 110 -7.33 13.06 7.70
CA GLN A 110 -6.55 13.11 8.92
C GLN A 110 -7.04 12.03 9.88
N GLY A 111 -6.16 11.08 10.20
CA GLY A 111 -6.48 10.01 11.15
C GLY A 111 -6.45 10.50 12.60
N VAL A 112 -7.44 10.07 13.39
CA VAL A 112 -7.49 10.25 14.84
C VAL A 112 -7.37 8.88 15.49
N GLY A 113 -6.35 8.69 16.34
CA GLY A 113 -6.06 7.41 16.98
C GLY A 113 -4.96 6.60 16.27
N SER A 114 -4.60 5.45 16.89
CA SER A 114 -3.48 4.60 16.46
C SER A 114 -3.90 3.25 15.88
N ARG A 115 -5.19 2.98 15.74
CA ARG A 115 -5.72 1.70 15.27
C ARG A 115 -6.00 1.72 13.79
N SER A 116 -5.68 0.61 13.10
CA SER A 116 -6.11 0.37 11.73
C SER A 116 -7.32 -0.56 11.72
N VAL A 117 -8.30 -0.25 10.88
CA VAL A 117 -9.52 -1.05 10.70
C VAL A 117 -9.66 -1.41 9.23
N VAL A 118 -9.96 -2.68 8.96
CA VAL A 118 -10.32 -3.19 7.62
C VAL A 118 -11.71 -3.82 7.73
N ALA A 119 -12.70 -3.19 7.15
CA ALA A 119 -14.08 -3.65 7.17
C ALA A 119 -14.86 -3.11 5.96
N ASN A 120 -16.08 -3.61 5.76
CA ASN A 120 -16.97 -3.07 4.73
C ASN A 120 -17.34 -1.62 5.06
N ALA A 121 -17.26 -0.75 4.06
CA ALA A 121 -17.69 0.64 4.19
C ALA A 121 -19.19 0.80 3.92
N VAL A 122 -19.85 1.56 4.78
CA VAL A 122 -21.22 2.03 4.58
C VAL A 122 -21.16 3.54 4.42
N VAL A 123 -21.51 4.02 3.23
CA VAL A 123 -21.58 5.45 2.92
C VAL A 123 -23.02 5.89 3.05
N ALA A 124 -23.28 6.89 3.88
CA ALA A 124 -24.61 7.43 4.09
C ALA A 124 -24.58 8.96 4.12
N LYS A 125 -25.50 9.59 3.44
CA LYS A 125 -25.64 11.06 3.41
C LYS A 125 -26.59 11.59 4.49
N THR A 126 -27.48 10.72 4.98
CA THR A 126 -28.47 11.04 6.02
C THR A 126 -28.39 10.06 7.16
N ALA A 127 -28.87 10.46 8.34
CA ALA A 127 -28.92 9.59 9.52
C ALA A 127 -29.83 8.36 9.29
N GLU A 128 -30.92 8.53 8.58
CA GLU A 128 -31.86 7.45 8.22
C GLU A 128 -31.18 6.38 7.37
N GLU A 129 -30.43 6.80 6.34
CA GLU A 129 -29.62 5.88 5.51
C GLU A 129 -28.54 5.17 6.33
N ALA A 130 -27.86 5.91 7.22
CA ALA A 130 -26.84 5.36 8.07
C ALA A 130 -27.40 4.26 8.98
N ILE A 131 -28.53 4.52 9.64
CA ILE A 131 -29.19 3.57 10.56
C ILE A 131 -29.74 2.36 9.80
N ALA A 132 -30.39 2.59 8.64
CA ALA A 132 -30.95 1.51 7.82
C ALA A 132 -29.90 0.53 7.29
N ASN A 133 -28.71 1.01 6.96
CA ASN A 133 -27.63 0.22 6.41
C ASN A 133 -26.55 -0.20 7.42
N ALA A 134 -26.69 0.22 8.69
CA ALA A 134 -25.72 -0.06 9.73
C ALA A 134 -25.56 -1.56 10.00
N LYS A 135 -24.30 -2.03 9.97
CA LYS A 135 -23.90 -3.39 10.32
C LYS A 135 -22.80 -3.33 11.38
N ASP A 136 -22.81 -4.28 12.28
CA ASP A 136 -21.79 -4.35 13.33
C ASP A 136 -20.39 -4.52 12.73
N GLY A 137 -19.45 -3.72 13.21
CA GLY A 137 -18.06 -3.77 12.79
C GLY A 137 -17.73 -3.06 11.46
N MET A 138 -18.66 -2.36 10.84
CA MET A 138 -18.44 -1.61 9.59
C MET A 138 -17.55 -0.38 9.77
N VAL A 139 -17.07 0.17 8.65
CA VAL A 139 -16.57 1.54 8.56
C VAL A 139 -17.71 2.43 8.09
N LEU A 140 -18.12 3.38 8.92
CA LEU A 140 -19.19 4.32 8.57
C LEU A 140 -18.60 5.59 7.95
N VAL A 141 -19.11 5.99 6.79
CA VAL A 141 -18.72 7.21 6.07
C VAL A 141 -19.91 8.14 6.01
N VAL A 142 -19.82 9.28 6.68
CA VAL A 142 -20.91 10.24 6.84
C VAL A 142 -20.41 11.68 6.70
N PRO A 143 -21.26 12.64 6.32
CA PRO A 143 -20.84 14.04 6.23
C PRO A 143 -20.53 14.69 7.58
N THR A 144 -21.25 14.30 8.63
CA THR A 144 -21.16 14.89 9.98
C THR A 144 -21.42 13.85 11.06
N THR A 145 -21.10 14.17 12.33
CA THR A 145 -21.30 13.29 13.51
C THR A 145 -22.42 13.80 14.44
N ASP A 146 -23.47 14.36 13.88
CA ASP A 146 -24.62 14.83 14.65
C ASP A 146 -25.30 13.71 15.43
N LYS A 147 -26.03 14.08 16.49
CA LYS A 147 -26.69 13.12 17.40
C LYS A 147 -27.60 12.10 16.69
N GLU A 148 -28.14 12.46 15.54
CA GLU A 148 -29.02 11.61 14.75
C GLU A 148 -28.28 10.38 14.17
N PHE A 149 -26.96 10.47 13.97
CA PHE A 149 -26.12 9.38 13.48
C PHE A 149 -25.67 8.41 14.57
N MET A 150 -25.86 8.75 15.85
CA MET A 150 -25.33 7.95 16.98
C MET A 150 -25.71 6.46 16.92
N PRO A 151 -26.95 6.05 16.60
CA PRO A 151 -27.29 4.63 16.54
C PRO A 151 -26.51 3.83 15.47
N ALA A 152 -26.07 4.50 14.41
CA ALA A 152 -25.20 3.88 13.39
C ALA A 152 -23.73 3.92 13.81
N ILE A 153 -23.29 5.00 14.45
CA ILE A 153 -21.91 5.17 14.94
C ILE A 153 -21.56 4.11 15.99
N GLU A 154 -22.47 3.78 16.89
CA GLU A 154 -22.26 2.76 17.94
C GLU A 154 -21.96 1.36 17.39
N LYS A 155 -22.40 1.05 16.15
CA LYS A 155 -22.14 -0.21 15.47
C LYS A 155 -20.83 -0.20 14.66
N ALA A 156 -20.27 0.99 14.40
CA ALA A 156 -19.11 1.14 13.55
C ALA A 156 -17.80 0.81 14.29
N SER A 157 -16.87 0.13 13.60
CA SER A 157 -15.49 -0.07 14.08
C SER A 157 -14.59 1.11 13.77
N ALA A 158 -14.93 1.90 12.75
CA ALA A 158 -14.27 3.16 12.40
C ALA A 158 -15.25 4.11 11.75
N LEU A 159 -14.93 5.41 11.82
CA LEU A 159 -15.73 6.49 11.29
C LEU A 159 -14.88 7.35 10.34
N VAL A 160 -15.44 7.69 9.18
CA VAL A 160 -14.89 8.66 8.23
C VAL A 160 -15.90 9.78 8.10
N VAL A 161 -15.47 11.00 8.35
CA VAL A 161 -16.33 12.19 8.37
C VAL A 161 -15.78 13.23 7.42
N GLU A 162 -16.65 13.83 6.61
CA GLU A 162 -16.26 14.88 5.68
C GLU A 162 -15.91 16.16 6.43
N ASP A 163 -16.80 16.59 7.35
CA ASP A 163 -16.60 17.73 8.23
C ASP A 163 -16.45 17.25 9.69
N GLY A 164 -15.22 17.06 10.14
CA GLY A 164 -14.93 16.61 11.49
C GLY A 164 -13.66 17.24 12.03
N GLY A 165 -13.65 17.49 13.32
CA GLY A 165 -12.50 17.94 14.09
C GLY A 165 -12.37 17.18 15.40
N LEU A 166 -11.21 17.31 16.07
CA LEU A 166 -10.95 16.71 17.40
C LEU A 166 -11.91 17.19 18.50
N THR A 167 -12.76 18.15 18.21
CA THR A 167 -13.69 18.83 19.16
C THR A 167 -15.15 18.82 18.72
N SER A 168 -15.53 18.05 17.70
CA SER A 168 -16.94 17.91 17.32
C SER A 168 -17.61 16.72 17.99
#